data_d0cdf0ce3d74a3ff44cb1ca10138a2ee
#
_entry.id   d0cdf0ce3d74a3ff44cb1ca10138a2ee
#
_cell.length_a   1.000
_cell.length_b   1.000
_cell.length_c   1.000
_cell.angle_alpha   90.00
_cell.angle_beta   90.00
_cell.angle_gamma   90.00
#
_symmetry.space_group_name_H-M   'P 1'
#
loop_
_entity.id
_entity.type
_entity.pdbx_description
1 polymer ?
#
loop_
_entity_poly.entity_id
_entity_poly.type
_entity_poly.pdbx_seq_one_letter_code
_entity_poly.pdbx_strand_id
1 'polypeptide(L)'
;EVWRANFRTNCACAGAIELAIHRDFDGTHLKDGCAKSVIDQYGYKRVGFVLANTLQMQSYDGRYHETNKRWSRTIFVPEDGGHRHTFLINSHPAILDGFVSNYRAELAKLHLFGAEHCEPNSGEQDFTGRVLVLSPDTLRESCWQPENQLWLASGGFGCRPHARGRSVFCTCLGDGETTRWNRSEFVGIIRDECIPDWAAEKLAELRQSQNAPAMGEMTM
;
A
#
# COMPACT_ATOMS: atom_id res chain seq x y z
N GLU A 1 -0.60 -20.14 18.19
CA GLU A 1 0.51 -19.29 18.73
C GLU A 1 0.69 -17.99 17.91
N VAL A 2 0.77 -18.07 16.59
CA VAL A 2 0.95 -16.90 15.70
C VAL A 2 -0.18 -15.88 15.90
N TRP A 3 -1.43 -16.34 16.02
CA TRP A 3 -2.58 -15.46 16.25
C TRP A 3 -2.49 -14.74 17.60
N ARG A 4 -2.12 -15.46 18.69
CA ARG A 4 -1.96 -14.84 20.02
C ARG A 4 -0.82 -13.83 20.05
N ALA A 5 0.29 -14.09 19.35
CA ALA A 5 1.39 -13.16 19.23
C ALA A 5 0.97 -11.89 18.48
N ASN A 6 0.25 -12.04 17.37
CA ASN A 6 -0.30 -10.89 16.63
C ASN A 6 -1.31 -10.10 17.46
N PHE A 7 -2.20 -10.77 18.18
CA PHE A 7 -3.16 -10.11 19.06
C PHE A 7 -2.46 -9.29 20.15
N ARG A 8 -1.50 -9.91 20.87
CA ARG A 8 -0.72 -9.22 21.92
C ARG A 8 0.03 -8.02 21.37
N THR A 9 0.63 -8.15 20.18
CA THR A 9 1.36 -7.06 19.53
C THR A 9 0.42 -5.96 19.09
N ASN A 10 -0.79 -6.29 18.62
CA ASN A 10 -1.81 -5.29 18.27
C ASN A 10 -2.31 -4.54 19.51
N CYS A 11 -2.52 -5.23 20.64
CA CYS A 11 -2.85 -4.60 21.93
C CYS A 11 -1.71 -3.67 22.39
N ALA A 12 -0.45 -4.11 22.27
CA ALA A 12 0.69 -3.29 22.62
C ALA A 12 0.82 -2.06 21.71
N CYS A 13 0.55 -2.20 20.41
CA CYS A 13 0.50 -1.10 19.46
C CYS A 13 -0.62 -0.10 19.81
N ALA A 14 -1.83 -0.58 20.15
CA ALA A 14 -2.92 0.28 20.59
C ALA A 14 -2.54 1.08 21.84
N GLY A 15 -1.95 0.44 22.84
CA GLY A 15 -1.44 1.12 24.03
C GLY A 15 -0.33 2.13 23.74
N ALA A 16 0.56 1.83 22.78
CA ALA A 16 1.59 2.78 22.35
C ALA A 16 1.00 4.01 21.66
N ILE A 17 -0.07 3.85 20.87
CA ILE A 17 -0.82 4.96 20.27
C ILE A 17 -1.44 5.83 21.38
N GLU A 18 -2.10 5.21 22.37
CA GLU A 18 -2.68 5.94 23.51
C GLU A 18 -1.64 6.74 24.28
N LEU A 19 -0.47 6.15 24.54
CA LEU A 19 0.65 6.82 25.21
C LEU A 19 1.20 7.98 24.37
N ALA A 20 1.33 7.81 23.05
CA ALA A 20 1.76 8.87 22.15
C ALA A 20 0.77 10.02 22.12
N ILE A 21 -0.53 9.72 22.04
CA ILE A 21 -1.60 10.72 22.15
C ILE A 21 -1.49 11.49 23.48
N HIS A 22 -1.39 10.77 24.60
CA HIS A 22 -1.30 11.40 25.92
C HIS A 22 -0.07 12.30 26.07
N ARG A 23 1.07 11.87 25.53
CA ARG A 23 2.34 12.62 25.58
C ARG A 23 2.31 13.89 24.73
N ASP A 24 1.72 13.79 23.53
CA ASP A 24 1.85 14.81 22.48
C ASP A 24 0.59 15.69 22.33
N PHE A 25 -0.44 15.49 23.14
CA PHE A 25 -1.64 16.31 23.18
C PHE A 25 -1.50 17.40 24.27
N ASP A 26 -1.56 18.67 23.85
CA ASP A 26 -1.40 19.81 24.75
C ASP A 26 -2.71 20.31 25.40
N GLY A 27 -3.82 19.59 25.17
CA GLY A 27 -5.16 19.96 25.59
C GLY A 27 -6.01 20.56 24.47
N THR A 28 -5.40 20.95 23.36
CA THR A 28 -6.08 21.54 22.20
C THR A 28 -5.67 20.87 20.89
N HIS A 29 -4.39 20.59 20.70
CA HIS A 29 -3.82 20.05 19.48
C HIS A 29 -2.88 18.87 19.77
N LEU A 30 -2.78 17.95 18.79
CA LEU A 30 -1.72 16.97 18.75
C LEU A 30 -0.50 17.56 18.04
N LYS A 31 0.68 17.29 18.59
CA LYS A 31 1.96 17.69 17.98
C LYS A 31 2.12 17.00 16.61
N ASP A 32 2.63 17.75 15.62
CA ASP A 32 2.99 17.20 14.33
C ASP A 32 4.01 16.07 14.46
N GLY A 33 3.81 15.00 13.68
CA GLY A 33 4.67 13.83 13.71
C GLY A 33 4.50 12.95 14.95
N CYS A 34 3.46 13.14 15.77
CA CYS A 34 3.20 12.32 16.97
C CYS A 34 3.09 10.81 16.64
N ALA A 35 2.67 10.45 15.42
CA ALA A 35 2.59 9.06 14.98
C ALA A 35 3.95 8.44 14.69
N LYS A 36 5.00 9.24 14.42
CA LYS A 36 6.29 8.72 13.95
C LYS A 36 6.93 7.71 14.91
N SER A 37 6.95 8.01 16.22
CA SER A 37 7.55 7.11 17.20
C SER A 37 6.85 5.75 17.29
N VAL A 38 5.55 5.70 17.07
CA VAL A 38 4.77 4.45 17.05
C VAL A 38 5.01 3.69 15.72
N ILE A 39 5.10 4.41 14.61
CA ILE A 39 5.45 3.83 13.30
C ILE A 39 6.86 3.21 13.37
N ASP A 40 7.85 3.92 13.90
CA ASP A 40 9.23 3.42 14.04
C ASP A 40 9.29 2.12 14.87
N GLN A 41 8.40 1.97 15.86
CA GLN A 41 8.35 0.80 16.74
C GLN A 41 7.58 -0.39 16.17
N TYR A 42 6.46 -0.14 15.46
CA TYR A 42 5.51 -1.20 15.06
C TYR A 42 5.37 -1.36 13.55
N GLY A 43 5.89 -0.42 12.76
CA GLY A 43 5.76 -0.36 11.32
C GLY A 43 4.42 0.23 10.84
N TYR A 44 4.41 0.71 9.60
CA TYR A 44 3.23 1.32 8.99
C TYR A 44 2.04 0.35 8.91
N LYS A 45 2.29 -0.89 8.47
CA LYS A 45 1.20 -1.88 8.29
C LYS A 45 0.45 -2.16 9.58
N ARG A 46 1.19 -2.34 10.68
CA ARG A 46 0.56 -2.65 11.97
C ARG A 46 -0.15 -1.45 12.56
N VAL A 47 0.48 -0.28 12.55
CA VAL A 47 -0.15 0.95 13.03
C VAL A 47 -1.41 1.25 12.22
N GLY A 48 -1.33 1.18 10.90
CA GLY A 48 -2.48 1.36 10.01
C GLY A 48 -3.61 0.37 10.29
N PHE A 49 -3.28 -0.91 10.49
CA PHE A 49 -4.26 -1.95 10.82
C PHE A 49 -4.98 -1.68 12.15
N VAL A 50 -4.26 -1.32 13.20
CA VAL A 50 -4.84 -1.04 14.53
C VAL A 50 -5.72 0.21 14.50
N LEU A 51 -5.28 1.28 13.80
CA LEU A 51 -6.08 2.49 13.58
C LEU A 51 -7.35 2.17 12.79
N ALA A 52 -7.21 1.46 11.66
CA ALA A 52 -8.36 1.11 10.81
C ALA A 52 -9.37 0.24 11.56
N ASN A 53 -8.91 -0.73 12.35
CA ASN A 53 -9.77 -1.55 13.19
C ASN A 53 -10.63 -0.70 14.14
N THR A 54 -10.01 0.24 14.85
CA THR A 54 -10.74 1.12 15.78
C THR A 54 -11.76 2.00 15.05
N LEU A 55 -11.37 2.63 13.93
CA LEU A 55 -12.26 3.51 13.17
C LEU A 55 -13.44 2.74 12.54
N GLN A 56 -13.21 1.53 12.01
CA GLN A 56 -14.28 0.71 11.44
C GLN A 56 -15.28 0.30 12.51
N MET A 57 -14.82 -0.09 13.69
CA MET A 57 -15.69 -0.45 14.80
C MET A 57 -16.48 0.72 15.38
N GLN A 58 -15.92 1.93 15.30
CA GLN A 58 -16.54 3.16 15.80
C GLN A 58 -17.03 4.05 14.65
N SER A 59 -17.29 3.49 13.48
CA SER A 59 -17.67 4.24 12.26
C SER A 59 -18.94 5.08 12.39
N TYR A 60 -19.81 4.73 13.34
CA TYR A 60 -21.03 5.48 13.69
C TYR A 60 -20.75 6.81 14.39
N ASP A 61 -19.54 7.00 14.95
CA ASP A 61 -19.21 8.20 15.70
C ASP A 61 -18.93 9.39 14.75
N GLY A 62 -19.74 10.43 14.87
CA GLY A 62 -19.66 11.63 14.03
C GLY A 62 -18.43 12.52 14.28
N ARG A 63 -17.65 12.25 15.33
CA ARG A 63 -16.42 12.99 15.66
C ARG A 63 -15.23 12.56 14.81
N TYR A 64 -15.29 11.41 14.12
CA TYR A 64 -14.31 11.05 13.12
C TYR A 64 -14.62 11.72 11.79
N HIS A 65 -13.61 12.31 11.16
CA HIS A 65 -13.73 12.93 9.86
C HIS A 65 -13.97 11.89 8.75
N GLU A 66 -14.82 12.21 7.78
CA GLU A 66 -15.21 11.25 6.75
C GLU A 66 -14.04 10.76 5.88
N THR A 67 -13.00 11.59 5.70
CA THR A 67 -11.78 11.16 4.97
C THR A 67 -11.02 10.08 5.71
N ASN A 68 -10.97 10.11 7.06
CA ASN A 68 -10.32 9.09 7.87
C ASN A 68 -11.16 7.80 7.92
N LYS A 69 -12.49 7.92 8.00
CA LYS A 69 -13.40 6.77 7.88
C LYS A 69 -13.26 6.09 6.52
N ARG A 70 -13.18 6.87 5.44
CA ARG A 70 -13.00 6.35 4.07
C ARG A 70 -11.65 5.65 3.93
N TRP A 71 -10.59 6.27 4.43
CA TRP A 71 -9.27 5.65 4.46
C TRP A 71 -9.28 4.33 5.25
N SER A 72 -9.89 4.29 6.42
CA SER A 72 -9.91 3.05 7.22
C SER A 72 -10.54 1.87 6.47
N ARG A 73 -11.55 2.12 5.61
CA ARG A 73 -12.22 1.09 4.80
C ARG A 73 -11.33 0.53 3.66
N THR A 74 -10.23 1.19 3.31
CA THR A 74 -9.26 0.65 2.34
C THR A 74 -8.38 -0.44 2.93
N ILE A 75 -8.32 -0.55 4.26
CA ILE A 75 -7.55 -1.55 4.97
C ILE A 75 -8.47 -2.72 5.33
N PHE A 76 -8.11 -3.92 4.87
CA PHE A 76 -8.87 -5.12 5.19
C PHE A 76 -8.67 -5.48 6.66
N VAL A 77 -9.75 -5.44 7.44
CA VAL A 77 -9.81 -5.92 8.82
C VAL A 77 -10.71 -7.15 8.83
N PRO A 78 -10.16 -8.37 9.07
CA PRO A 78 -10.95 -9.59 9.05
C PRO A 78 -12.06 -9.56 10.11
N GLU A 79 -13.27 -9.94 9.71
CA GLU A 79 -14.33 -10.29 10.64
C GLU A 79 -14.11 -11.74 11.09
N ASP A 80 -13.68 -11.93 12.32
CA ASP A 80 -13.46 -13.27 12.87
C ASP A 80 -14.75 -13.75 13.54
N GLY A 81 -15.59 -14.46 12.78
CA GLY A 81 -16.69 -15.31 13.28
C GLY A 81 -17.58 -14.71 14.40
N GLY A 82 -17.79 -13.41 14.45
CA GLY A 82 -18.54 -12.70 15.50
C GLY A 82 -17.70 -12.31 16.73
N HIS A 83 -16.45 -12.68 16.81
CA HIS A 83 -15.51 -12.19 17.82
C HIS A 83 -14.87 -10.89 17.35
N ARG A 84 -15.34 -9.78 17.89
CA ARG A 84 -14.74 -8.46 17.64
C ARG A 84 -13.33 -8.42 18.20
N HIS A 85 -12.37 -7.97 17.39
CA HIS A 85 -11.02 -7.72 17.88
C HIS A 85 -11.07 -6.70 19.01
N THR A 86 -10.49 -7.04 20.17
CA THR A 86 -10.59 -6.24 21.40
C THR A 86 -9.40 -5.30 21.62
N PHE A 87 -8.51 -5.15 20.63
CA PHE A 87 -7.40 -4.18 20.67
C PHE A 87 -7.83 -2.80 20.16
N LEU A 88 -8.86 -2.24 20.76
CA LEU A 88 -9.31 -0.89 20.45
C LEU A 88 -8.43 0.14 21.15
N ILE A 89 -8.22 1.26 20.47
CA ILE A 89 -7.55 2.42 21.05
C ILE A 89 -8.58 3.15 21.92
N ASN A 90 -8.29 3.24 23.22
CA ASN A 90 -9.14 3.92 24.17
C ASN A 90 -8.72 5.39 24.28
N SER A 91 -9.18 6.21 23.34
CA SER A 91 -8.94 7.65 23.32
C SER A 91 -10.19 8.40 22.86
N HIS A 92 -10.23 9.70 23.15
CA HIS A 92 -11.33 10.54 22.68
C HIS A 92 -11.35 10.56 21.15
N PRO A 93 -12.48 10.27 20.49
CA PRO A 93 -12.56 10.09 19.04
C PRO A 93 -11.99 11.25 18.22
N ALA A 94 -12.25 12.51 18.60
CA ALA A 94 -11.71 13.65 17.87
C ALA A 94 -10.17 13.77 17.98
N ILE A 95 -9.58 13.34 19.11
CA ILE A 95 -8.12 13.35 19.29
C ILE A 95 -7.50 12.19 18.50
N LEU A 96 -8.14 11.02 18.55
CA LEU A 96 -7.71 9.88 17.74
C LEU A 96 -7.82 10.18 16.23
N ASP A 97 -8.84 10.91 15.80
CA ASP A 97 -8.97 11.37 14.41
C ASP A 97 -7.77 12.24 13.98
N GLY A 98 -7.32 13.14 14.86
CA GLY A 98 -6.09 13.91 14.66
C GLY A 98 -4.84 13.02 14.57
N PHE A 99 -4.74 11.96 15.39
CA PHE A 99 -3.63 11.00 15.30
C PHE A 99 -3.65 10.21 13.98
N VAL A 100 -4.82 9.80 13.51
CA VAL A 100 -4.97 9.16 12.19
C VAL A 100 -4.51 10.09 11.08
N SER A 101 -4.86 11.37 11.15
CA SER A 101 -4.41 12.37 10.17
C SER A 101 -2.88 12.53 10.18
N ASN A 102 -2.24 12.53 11.37
CA ASN A 102 -0.79 12.52 11.50
C ASN A 102 -0.15 11.25 10.91
N TYR A 103 -0.71 10.07 11.18
CA TYR A 103 -0.25 8.81 10.59
C TYR A 103 -0.32 8.86 9.06
N ARG A 104 -1.43 9.34 8.50
CA ARG A 104 -1.62 9.46 7.05
C ARG A 104 -0.65 10.47 6.42
N ALA A 105 -0.32 11.54 7.14
CA ALA A 105 0.69 12.50 6.70
C ALA A 105 2.09 11.86 6.65
N GLU A 106 2.45 11.03 7.63
CA GLU A 106 3.71 10.27 7.59
C GLU A 106 3.72 9.25 6.43
N LEU A 107 2.62 8.53 6.23
CA LEU A 107 2.49 7.59 5.11
C LEU A 107 2.62 8.29 3.75
N ALA A 108 2.04 9.48 3.60
CA ALA A 108 2.10 10.25 2.36
C ALA A 108 3.54 10.69 1.99
N LYS A 109 4.44 10.82 2.96
CA LYS A 109 5.86 11.13 2.70
C LYS A 109 6.60 10.02 1.95
N LEU A 110 6.05 8.81 1.92
CA LEU A 110 6.62 7.70 1.15
C LEU A 110 6.33 7.82 -0.35
N HIS A 111 5.43 8.71 -0.76
CA HIS A 111 5.02 8.93 -2.15
C HIS A 111 4.62 7.66 -2.92
N LEU A 112 4.03 6.69 -2.21
CA LEU A 112 3.60 5.43 -2.81
C LEU A 112 2.45 5.65 -3.79
N PHE A 113 2.45 4.85 -4.86
CA PHE A 113 1.35 4.83 -5.82
C PHE A 113 0.15 4.05 -5.27
N GLY A 114 -1.03 4.59 -5.47
CA GLY A 114 -2.32 3.99 -5.10
C GLY A 114 -3.30 3.98 -6.27
N ALA A 115 -4.55 3.61 -5.99
CA ALA A 115 -5.61 3.53 -7.01
C ALA A 115 -5.88 4.88 -7.70
N GLU A 116 -5.65 5.99 -7.02
CA GLU A 116 -5.78 7.35 -7.55
C GLU A 116 -4.78 7.68 -8.67
N HIS A 117 -3.70 6.92 -8.80
CA HIS A 117 -2.69 7.05 -9.85
C HIS A 117 -2.94 6.09 -11.02
N CYS A 118 -3.93 5.19 -10.88
CA CYS A 118 -4.23 4.17 -11.87
C CYS A 118 -5.41 4.54 -12.76
N GLU A 119 -5.47 3.91 -13.93
CA GLU A 119 -6.67 3.90 -14.77
C GLU A 119 -7.85 3.26 -14.01
N PRO A 120 -9.10 3.64 -14.29
CA PRO A 120 -10.27 3.00 -13.69
C PRO A 120 -10.23 1.48 -13.97
N ASN A 121 -10.15 0.67 -12.89
CA ASN A 121 -10.03 -0.78 -13.03
C ASN A 121 -11.42 -1.40 -13.36
N SER A 122 -11.64 -1.71 -14.63
CA SER A 122 -12.87 -2.39 -15.11
C SER A 122 -12.80 -3.91 -14.95
N GLY A 123 -11.63 -4.47 -14.59
CA GLY A 123 -11.40 -5.92 -14.62
C GLY A 123 -11.13 -6.49 -16.03
N GLU A 124 -11.44 -5.73 -17.08
CA GLU A 124 -11.34 -6.14 -18.49
C GLU A 124 -10.02 -5.72 -19.16
N GLN A 125 -9.12 -5.10 -18.43
CA GLN A 125 -7.90 -4.53 -18.98
C GLN A 125 -6.86 -5.62 -19.31
N ASP A 126 -6.25 -5.54 -20.50
CA ASP A 126 -5.04 -6.29 -20.84
C ASP A 126 -3.81 -5.56 -20.27
N PHE A 127 -3.02 -6.27 -19.50
CA PHE A 127 -1.81 -5.75 -18.87
C PHE A 127 -0.57 -5.83 -19.76
N THR A 128 -0.64 -6.52 -20.90
CA THR A 128 0.52 -6.77 -21.77
C THR A 128 1.12 -5.45 -22.27
N GLY A 129 2.41 -5.25 -22.04
CA GLY A 129 3.13 -4.04 -22.45
C GLY A 129 2.78 -2.77 -21.64
N ARG A 130 1.96 -2.90 -20.59
CA ARG A 130 1.56 -1.77 -19.73
C ARG A 130 2.43 -1.71 -18.48
N VAL A 131 2.56 -0.52 -17.93
CA VAL A 131 3.18 -0.31 -16.63
C VAL A 131 2.13 -0.47 -15.54
N LEU A 132 2.40 -1.36 -14.60
CA LEU A 132 1.50 -1.75 -13.53
C LEU A 132 2.00 -1.21 -12.19
N VAL A 133 1.07 -0.85 -11.32
CA VAL A 133 1.34 -0.48 -9.92
C VAL A 133 1.17 -1.70 -9.03
N LEU A 134 2.26 -2.18 -8.44
CA LEU A 134 2.21 -3.25 -7.44
C LEU A 134 1.66 -2.71 -6.12
N SER A 135 0.74 -3.46 -5.48
CA SER A 135 0.16 -3.05 -4.20
C SER A 135 1.25 -2.97 -3.11
N PRO A 136 1.29 -1.89 -2.31
CA PRO A 136 2.19 -1.82 -1.15
C PRO A 136 2.01 -3.00 -0.18
N ASP A 137 0.79 -3.57 -0.10
CA ASP A 137 0.52 -4.73 0.76
C ASP A 137 1.29 -5.98 0.35
N THR A 138 1.65 -6.10 -0.93
CA THR A 138 2.46 -7.20 -1.46
C THR A 138 3.94 -7.05 -1.07
N LEU A 139 4.44 -5.81 -1.00
CA LEU A 139 5.81 -5.51 -0.65
C LEU A 139 6.04 -5.62 0.86
N ARG A 140 7.29 -5.93 1.26
CA ARG A 140 7.74 -5.72 2.64
C ARG A 140 7.84 -4.23 2.91
N GLU A 141 7.58 -3.78 4.12
CA GLU A 141 7.67 -2.35 4.47
C GLU A 141 9.04 -1.74 4.20
N SER A 142 10.12 -2.52 4.36
CA SER A 142 11.48 -2.09 4.00
C SER A 142 11.66 -1.79 2.51
N CYS A 143 10.75 -2.26 1.68
CA CYS A 143 10.71 -2.06 0.22
C CYS A 143 9.63 -1.04 -0.20
N TRP A 144 9.03 -0.31 0.73
CA TRP A 144 8.02 0.71 0.43
C TRP A 144 8.66 1.96 -0.15
N GLN A 145 8.88 1.91 -1.44
CA GLN A 145 9.43 2.99 -2.26
C GLN A 145 8.72 2.98 -3.61
N PRO A 146 8.50 4.14 -4.25
CA PRO A 146 7.85 4.23 -5.56
C PRO A 146 8.54 3.38 -6.62
N GLU A 147 9.88 3.29 -6.56
CA GLU A 147 10.73 2.53 -7.49
C GLU A 147 10.40 1.04 -7.49
N ASN A 148 9.99 0.48 -6.35
CA ASN A 148 9.63 -0.93 -6.21
C ASN A 148 8.18 -1.24 -6.62
N GLN A 149 7.38 -0.21 -6.92
CA GLN A 149 5.97 -0.38 -7.25
C GLN A 149 5.69 -0.42 -8.75
N LEU A 150 6.57 0.12 -9.61
CA LEU A 150 6.29 0.22 -11.04
C LEU A 150 6.94 -0.93 -11.82
N TRP A 151 6.09 -1.68 -12.51
CA TRP A 151 6.45 -2.91 -13.19
C TRP A 151 5.95 -2.93 -14.62
N LEU A 152 6.85 -3.13 -15.60
CA LEU A 152 6.47 -3.32 -17.00
C LEU A 152 6.04 -4.78 -17.21
N ALA A 153 4.78 -5.01 -17.55
CA ALA A 153 4.27 -6.34 -17.86
C ALA A 153 4.72 -6.79 -19.27
N SER A 154 5.46 -7.90 -19.33
CA SER A 154 5.95 -8.47 -20.61
C SER A 154 5.06 -9.57 -21.16
N GLY A 155 4.22 -10.21 -20.33
CA GLY A 155 3.35 -11.31 -20.74
C GLY A 155 2.84 -12.16 -19.57
N GLY A 156 2.37 -13.35 -19.90
CA GLY A 156 1.78 -14.29 -18.96
C GLY A 156 0.25 -14.34 -19.04
N PHE A 157 -0.35 -15.44 -18.58
CA PHE A 157 -1.81 -15.62 -18.63
C PHE A 157 -2.55 -14.56 -17.80
N GLY A 158 -1.95 -14.07 -16.69
CA GLY A 158 -2.52 -13.04 -15.85
C GLY A 158 -2.62 -11.67 -16.51
N CYS A 159 -1.94 -11.43 -17.63
CA CYS A 159 -2.07 -10.17 -18.38
C CYS A 159 -3.45 -10.04 -19.02
N ARG A 160 -4.05 -11.16 -19.45
CA ARG A 160 -5.34 -11.15 -20.16
C ARG A 160 -6.51 -11.22 -19.18
N PRO A 161 -7.57 -10.44 -19.38
CA PRO A 161 -8.80 -10.58 -18.62
C PRO A 161 -9.38 -11.99 -18.84
N HIS A 162 -10.03 -12.53 -17.83
CA HIS A 162 -10.69 -13.85 -17.86
C HIS A 162 -9.79 -15.08 -18.13
N ALA A 163 -8.46 -14.91 -18.22
CA ALA A 163 -7.58 -16.05 -18.34
C ALA A 163 -7.61 -16.90 -17.05
N ARG A 164 -7.51 -18.23 -17.20
CA ARG A 164 -7.49 -19.15 -16.04
C ARG A 164 -6.21 -19.01 -15.21
N GLY A 165 -5.08 -18.65 -15.85
CA GLY A 165 -3.82 -18.38 -15.17
C GLY A 165 -3.76 -16.92 -14.69
N ARG A 166 -3.13 -16.70 -13.53
CA ARG A 166 -3.05 -15.36 -12.92
C ARG A 166 -1.65 -14.76 -12.92
N SER A 167 -0.65 -15.48 -13.41
CA SER A 167 0.75 -15.02 -13.41
C SER A 167 0.99 -13.96 -14.48
N VAL A 168 1.56 -12.84 -14.07
CA VAL A 168 2.05 -11.74 -14.91
C VAL A 168 3.57 -11.77 -14.82
N PHE A 169 4.25 -11.92 -15.97
CA PHE A 169 5.70 -11.75 -16.06
C PHE A 169 5.99 -10.28 -16.25
N CYS A 170 6.91 -9.74 -15.47
CA CYS A 170 7.17 -8.31 -15.48
C CYS A 170 8.60 -7.98 -15.05
N THR A 171 8.99 -6.76 -15.40
CA THR A 171 10.30 -6.16 -15.07
C THR A 171 10.05 -4.94 -14.19
N CYS A 172 10.73 -4.87 -13.05
CA CYS A 172 10.73 -3.70 -12.19
C CYS A 172 11.40 -2.52 -12.90
N LEU A 173 10.77 -1.34 -12.88
CA LEU A 173 11.36 -0.16 -13.49
C LEU A 173 12.47 0.46 -12.61
N GLY A 174 12.42 0.23 -11.28
CA GLY A 174 13.42 0.77 -10.37
C GLY A 174 14.78 0.13 -10.49
N ASP A 175 14.86 -1.20 -10.48
CA ASP A 175 16.13 -1.95 -10.46
C ASP A 175 16.34 -2.89 -11.66
N GLY A 176 15.32 -3.08 -12.50
CA GLY A 176 15.36 -3.97 -13.65
C GLY A 176 15.18 -5.46 -13.31
N GLU A 177 14.86 -5.81 -12.07
CA GLU A 177 14.58 -7.19 -11.68
C GLU A 177 13.40 -7.76 -12.49
N THR A 178 13.56 -8.99 -13.00
CA THR A 178 12.47 -9.71 -13.68
C THR A 178 11.89 -10.77 -12.78
N THR A 179 10.57 -10.75 -12.62
CA THR A 179 9.87 -11.72 -11.78
C THR A 179 8.46 -11.98 -12.28
N ARG A 180 7.70 -12.77 -11.54
CA ARG A 180 6.28 -12.98 -11.77
C ARG A 180 5.48 -12.61 -10.54
N TRP A 181 4.42 -11.85 -10.75
CA TRP A 181 3.43 -11.53 -9.74
C TRP A 181 2.07 -12.11 -10.12
N ASN A 182 1.18 -12.23 -9.16
CA ASN A 182 -0.21 -12.56 -9.43
C ASN A 182 -0.95 -11.29 -9.89
N ARG A 183 -1.85 -11.39 -10.86
CA ARG A 183 -2.68 -10.27 -11.32
C ARG A 183 -3.37 -9.51 -10.17
N SER A 184 -3.81 -10.22 -9.13
CA SER A 184 -4.49 -9.63 -7.97
C SER A 184 -3.57 -8.83 -7.04
N GLU A 185 -2.26 -8.89 -7.23
CA GLU A 185 -1.27 -8.14 -6.44
C GLU A 185 -1.04 -6.74 -7.01
N PHE A 186 -1.56 -6.46 -8.20
CA PHE A 186 -1.49 -5.12 -8.80
C PHE A 186 -2.73 -4.29 -8.45
N VAL A 187 -2.50 -3.02 -8.14
CA VAL A 187 -3.55 -2.01 -7.98
C VAL A 187 -4.23 -1.74 -9.33
N GLY A 188 -3.44 -1.63 -10.40
CA GLY A 188 -3.92 -1.38 -11.75
C GLY A 188 -2.81 -0.92 -12.69
N ILE A 189 -3.21 -0.42 -13.86
CA ILE A 189 -2.34 0.22 -14.84
C ILE A 189 -2.15 1.67 -14.40
N ILE A 190 -0.89 2.13 -14.30
CA ILE A 190 -0.62 3.54 -14.01
C ILE A 190 -1.09 4.43 -15.18
N ARG A 191 -1.65 5.60 -14.88
CA ARG A 191 -2.00 6.59 -15.89
C ARG A 191 -0.73 7.25 -16.42
N ASP A 192 -0.69 7.56 -17.71
CA ASP A 192 0.50 8.11 -18.38
C ASP A 192 1.00 9.40 -17.70
N GLU A 193 0.07 10.27 -17.26
CA GLU A 193 0.40 11.52 -16.57
C GLU A 193 0.94 11.32 -15.14
N CYS A 194 0.83 10.11 -14.59
CA CYS A 194 1.35 9.74 -13.27
C CYS A 194 2.69 9.00 -13.34
N ILE A 195 3.21 8.69 -14.52
CA ILE A 195 4.51 8.05 -14.68
C ILE A 195 5.61 9.09 -14.37
N PRO A 196 6.45 8.87 -13.34
CA PRO A 196 7.53 9.79 -13.04
C PRO A 196 8.64 9.72 -14.09
N ASP A 197 9.41 10.80 -14.23
CA ASP A 197 10.44 10.95 -15.25
C ASP A 197 11.44 9.78 -15.25
N TRP A 198 11.92 9.36 -14.07
CA TRP A 198 12.84 8.23 -13.93
C TRP A 198 12.27 6.92 -14.49
N ALA A 199 10.98 6.69 -14.31
CA ALA A 199 10.30 5.48 -14.82
C ALA A 199 10.06 5.56 -16.34
N ALA A 200 9.77 6.76 -16.84
CA ALA A 200 9.62 7.00 -18.28
C ALA A 200 10.94 6.77 -19.02
N GLU A 201 12.07 7.25 -18.47
CA GLU A 201 13.40 7.00 -19.00
C GLU A 201 13.71 5.49 -19.05
N LYS A 202 13.48 4.80 -17.94
CA LYS A 202 13.72 3.35 -17.85
C LYS A 202 12.84 2.54 -18.79
N LEU A 203 11.59 2.95 -18.94
CA LEU A 203 10.64 2.33 -19.87
C LEU A 203 11.12 2.49 -21.32
N ALA A 204 11.65 3.66 -21.68
CA ALA A 204 12.21 3.91 -23.01
C ALA A 204 13.43 3.01 -23.29
N GLU A 205 14.36 2.87 -22.33
CA GLU A 205 15.51 1.97 -22.41
C GLU A 205 15.09 0.51 -22.64
N LEU A 206 14.12 0.01 -21.85
CA LEU A 206 13.65 -1.37 -21.96
C LEU A 206 12.99 -1.64 -23.31
N ARG A 207 12.20 -0.69 -23.83
CA ARG A 207 11.56 -0.81 -25.15
C ARG A 207 12.57 -0.79 -26.29
N GLN A 208 13.63 0.03 -26.19
CA GLN A 208 14.72 0.05 -27.18
C GLN A 208 15.49 -1.28 -27.20
N SER A 209 15.78 -1.84 -26.01
CA SER A 209 16.49 -3.12 -25.89
C SER A 209 15.68 -4.29 -26.48
N GLN A 210 14.35 -4.25 -26.37
CA GLN A 210 13.46 -5.26 -26.95
C GLN A 210 13.34 -5.14 -28.49
N ASN A 211 13.53 -3.95 -29.05
CA ASN A 211 13.44 -3.67 -30.49
C ASN A 211 14.79 -3.76 -31.20
N ALA A 212 15.90 -3.91 -30.47
CA ALA A 212 17.20 -4.13 -31.09
C ALA A 212 17.23 -5.50 -31.82
N PRO A 213 17.49 -5.56 -33.13
CA PRO A 213 17.55 -6.83 -33.83
C PRO A 213 18.65 -7.67 -33.21
N ALA A 214 18.34 -8.93 -32.85
CA ALA A 214 19.37 -9.90 -32.51
C ALA A 214 20.34 -9.95 -33.66
N MET A 215 21.54 -9.36 -33.51
CA MET A 215 22.62 -9.51 -34.46
C MET A 215 23.01 -10.98 -34.42
N GLY A 216 22.49 -11.71 -35.43
CA GLY A 216 22.80 -13.10 -35.64
C GLY A 216 24.31 -13.29 -35.70
N GLU A 217 24.84 -14.19 -34.89
CA GLU A 217 26.11 -14.83 -35.13
C GLU A 217 26.04 -15.52 -36.49
N MET A 218 26.49 -14.82 -37.51
CA MET A 218 26.96 -15.46 -38.74
C MET A 218 28.36 -16.00 -38.46
N THR A 219 28.45 -17.19 -37.92
CA THR A 219 29.62 -18.01 -37.96
C THR A 219 29.70 -18.63 -39.36
N MET A 220 30.74 -18.24 -40.12
CA MET A 220 31.19 -18.97 -41.29
C MET A 220 31.87 -20.27 -40.87
#